data_4d0bcff1d39525b80486494f004f040c
#
_entry.id   4d0bcff1d39525b80486494f004f040c
#
_cell.length_a   1.000
_cell.length_b   1.000
_cell.length_c   1.000
_cell.angle_alpha   90.00
_cell.angle_beta   90.00
_cell.angle_gamma   90.00
#
_symmetry.space_group_name_H-M   'P 1'
#
loop_
_entity.id
_entity.type
_entity.pdbx_description
1 polymer ?
#
loop_
_entity_poly.entity_id
_entity_poly.type
_entity_poly.pdbx_seq_one_letter_code
_entity_poly.pdbx_strand_id
1 'polypeptide(L)'
;MKITNTTKKIISNYTHENVGVRSNLMKILGQGKLGGTGRMIILPVDQGFEHGPDRSFAVNPPAYDPNYHHQLAIDAGLSAYAAPLGLLQTSSGNFNGQIPTILKINSSNTLATSLDQAVTGSVDDALKLGCAAIGFTIYPGSEHNFDLMEEFKKLSFEAKEKGLAVVLWAYARGSNISKKGETAMNI
;
A
#
# COMPACT_ATOMS: atom_id res chain seq x y z
N MET A 1 10.17 11.54 13.35
CA MET A 1 9.10 12.18 12.54
C MET A 1 9.35 13.68 12.47
N LYS A 2 9.36 14.28 11.27
CA LYS A 2 9.56 15.72 11.06
C LYS A 2 8.21 16.39 10.74
N ILE A 3 7.80 17.35 11.56
CA ILE A 3 6.58 18.15 11.37
C ILE A 3 6.99 19.55 10.94
N THR A 4 6.72 19.91 9.69
CA THR A 4 7.06 21.20 9.08
C THR A 4 5.79 21.96 8.68
N ASN A 5 5.95 23.23 8.29
CA ASN A 5 4.83 24.00 7.76
C ASN A 5 4.27 23.37 6.47
N THR A 6 5.13 22.75 5.64
CA THR A 6 4.70 22.03 4.44
C THR A 6 3.79 20.85 4.79
N THR A 7 4.19 20.00 5.73
CA THR A 7 3.34 18.86 6.15
C THR A 7 2.05 19.33 6.82
N LYS A 8 2.11 20.39 7.64
CA LYS A 8 0.89 20.99 8.25
C LYS A 8 -0.08 21.49 7.18
N LYS A 9 0.43 22.17 6.13
CA LYS A 9 -0.38 22.65 5.00
C LYS A 9 -1.04 21.49 4.24
N ILE A 10 -0.31 20.38 4.01
CA ILE A 10 -0.90 19.18 3.39
C ILE A 10 -2.02 18.63 4.26
N ILE A 11 -1.77 18.41 5.55
CA ILE A 11 -2.75 17.84 6.47
C ILE A 11 -3.98 18.75 6.65
N SER A 12 -3.85 20.06 6.48
CA SER A 12 -5.00 20.98 6.54
C SER A 12 -6.03 20.75 5.42
N ASN A 13 -5.66 20.06 4.32
CA ASN A 13 -6.59 19.67 3.28
C ASN A 13 -7.47 18.47 3.67
N TYR A 14 -7.13 17.79 4.78
CA TYR A 14 -7.81 16.58 5.28
C TYR A 14 -8.61 16.85 6.56
N THR A 15 -9.15 18.07 6.72
CA THR A 15 -9.92 18.46 7.92
C THR A 15 -11.24 17.69 8.06
N HIS A 16 -11.76 17.13 6.97
CA HIS A 16 -12.93 16.26 6.94
C HIS A 16 -12.66 14.85 7.44
N GLU A 17 -11.40 14.44 7.54
CA GLU A 17 -10.99 13.14 8.05
C GLU A 17 -10.82 13.17 9.58
N ASN A 18 -11.02 12.02 10.24
CA ASN A 18 -10.82 11.92 11.68
C ASN A 18 -9.34 12.08 12.09
N VAL A 19 -9.10 12.27 13.38
CA VAL A 19 -7.75 12.51 13.93
C VAL A 19 -6.79 11.34 13.67
N GLY A 20 -7.29 10.09 13.70
CA GLY A 20 -6.48 8.90 13.46
C GLY A 20 -5.90 8.88 12.05
N VAL A 21 -6.75 9.07 11.03
CA VAL A 21 -6.34 9.15 9.62
C VAL A 21 -5.29 10.24 9.42
N ARG A 22 -5.55 11.45 9.95
CA ARG A 22 -4.63 12.59 9.84
C ARG A 22 -3.30 12.34 10.54
N SER A 23 -3.32 11.70 11.71
CA SER A 23 -2.12 11.32 12.45
C SER A 23 -1.29 10.29 11.70
N ASN A 24 -1.90 9.27 11.13
CA ASN A 24 -1.22 8.25 10.35
C ASN A 24 -0.64 8.81 9.04
N LEU A 25 -1.37 9.68 8.34
CA LEU A 25 -0.83 10.38 7.17
C LEU A 25 0.37 11.26 7.56
N MET A 26 0.31 11.94 8.71
CA MET A 26 1.43 12.74 9.22
C MET A 26 2.66 11.87 9.55
N LYS A 27 2.47 10.65 10.09
CA LYS A 27 3.57 9.72 10.32
C LYS A 27 4.31 9.40 9.01
N ILE A 28 3.58 9.07 7.94
CA ILE A 28 4.16 8.76 6.63
C ILE A 28 4.89 9.99 6.05
N LEU A 29 4.25 11.16 6.07
CA LEU A 29 4.83 12.42 5.56
C LEU A 29 6.05 12.91 6.36
N GLY A 30 6.15 12.52 7.62
CA GLY A 30 7.22 12.90 8.53
C GLY A 30 8.38 11.92 8.58
N GLN A 31 8.27 10.76 7.95
CA GLN A 31 9.23 9.66 8.03
C GLN A 31 10.32 9.74 6.95
N GLY A 32 11.50 9.18 7.29
CA GLY A 32 12.60 8.93 6.38
C GLY A 32 13.34 10.21 5.91
N LYS A 33 14.15 10.04 4.84
CA LYS A 33 14.98 11.10 4.28
C LYS A 33 14.17 12.28 3.73
N LEU A 34 12.99 12.00 3.17
CA LEU A 34 12.08 13.02 2.65
C LEU A 34 11.11 13.56 3.70
N GLY A 35 11.23 13.10 4.95
CA GLY A 35 10.34 13.53 6.03
C GLY A 35 10.29 15.05 6.20
N GLY A 36 9.07 15.59 6.18
CA GLY A 36 8.84 17.03 6.32
C GLY A 36 8.87 17.83 5.02
N THR A 37 9.29 17.26 3.91
CA THR A 37 9.36 17.95 2.61
C THR A 37 8.02 18.02 1.86
N GLY A 38 7.02 17.24 2.31
CA GLY A 38 5.75 17.04 1.60
C GLY A 38 5.83 15.99 0.49
N ARG A 39 6.97 15.34 0.33
CA ARG A 39 7.17 14.21 -0.59
C ARG A 39 7.32 12.94 0.20
N MET A 40 7.01 11.79 -0.42
CA MET A 40 7.20 10.47 0.17
C MET A 40 7.64 9.45 -0.89
N ILE A 41 8.44 8.49 -0.44
CA ILE A 41 8.78 7.30 -1.20
C ILE A 41 8.34 6.11 -0.36
N ILE A 42 7.55 5.23 -0.96
CA ILE A 42 7.05 4.01 -0.34
C ILE A 42 7.67 2.83 -1.07
N LEU A 43 8.22 1.86 -0.35
CA LEU A 43 8.64 0.58 -0.92
C LEU A 43 7.45 -0.37 -0.97
N PRO A 44 6.89 -0.70 -2.14
CA PRO A 44 5.90 -1.75 -2.25
C PRO A 44 6.60 -3.07 -2.57
N VAL A 45 6.27 -4.14 -1.86
CA VAL A 45 6.74 -5.50 -2.17
C VAL A 45 5.55 -6.45 -2.10
N ASP A 46 5.11 -6.94 -3.23
CA ASP A 46 4.08 -7.95 -3.39
C ASP A 46 4.55 -9.18 -4.18
N GLN A 47 5.83 -9.21 -4.54
CA GLN A 47 6.51 -10.39 -5.03
C GLN A 47 6.43 -11.52 -3.99
N GLY A 48 6.47 -12.74 -4.47
CA GLY A 48 6.24 -13.91 -3.62
C GLY A 48 4.81 -14.43 -3.65
N PHE A 49 3.84 -13.57 -3.95
CA PHE A 49 2.45 -13.93 -4.19
C PHE A 49 1.93 -13.41 -5.54
N GLU A 50 2.00 -12.08 -5.79
CA GLU A 50 1.40 -11.45 -6.96
C GLU A 50 2.34 -11.50 -8.18
N HIS A 51 3.56 -11.07 -8.03
CA HIS A 51 4.51 -10.94 -9.14
C HIS A 51 5.53 -12.07 -9.18
N GLY A 52 5.18 -13.16 -9.87
CA GLY A 52 6.11 -14.17 -10.31
C GLY A 52 6.37 -15.38 -9.42
N PRO A 53 5.51 -15.79 -8.60
CA PRO A 53 5.45 -15.86 -7.14
C PRO A 53 6.83 -15.79 -6.47
N ASP A 54 7.26 -16.83 -5.75
CA ASP A 54 8.51 -16.80 -4.96
C ASP A 54 9.78 -16.73 -5.82
N ARG A 55 9.79 -17.31 -7.01
CA ARG A 55 10.96 -17.29 -7.92
C ARG A 55 11.42 -15.87 -8.30
N SER A 56 10.58 -14.85 -8.10
CA SER A 56 10.98 -13.46 -8.29
C SER A 56 12.16 -13.06 -7.41
N PHE A 57 12.39 -13.77 -6.31
CA PHE A 57 13.50 -13.53 -5.39
C PHE A 57 14.77 -14.32 -5.73
N ALA A 58 14.72 -15.22 -6.72
CA ALA A 58 15.84 -16.12 -7.05
C ALA A 58 17.14 -15.37 -7.42
N VAL A 59 17.03 -14.18 -8.01
CA VAL A 59 18.19 -13.33 -8.36
C VAL A 59 18.81 -12.63 -7.13
N ASN A 60 18.08 -12.60 -6.01
CA ASN A 60 18.52 -12.04 -4.75
C ASN A 60 18.01 -12.91 -3.59
N PRO A 61 18.66 -14.04 -3.30
CA PRO A 61 18.20 -15.01 -2.30
C PRO A 61 17.88 -14.45 -0.91
N PRO A 62 18.59 -13.44 -0.36
CA PRO A 62 18.18 -12.80 0.90
C PRO A 62 16.75 -12.26 0.90
N ALA A 63 16.20 -11.93 -0.26
CA ALA A 63 14.83 -11.42 -0.40
C ALA A 63 13.73 -12.48 -0.16
N TYR A 64 14.09 -13.77 -0.02
CA TYR A 64 13.15 -14.79 0.46
C TYR A 64 12.77 -14.59 1.93
N ASP A 65 13.60 -13.89 2.71
CA ASP A 65 13.27 -13.52 4.09
C ASP A 65 12.42 -12.24 4.09
N PRO A 66 11.19 -12.26 4.63
CA PRO A 66 10.36 -11.06 4.76
C PRO A 66 11.03 -9.91 5.52
N ASN A 67 11.94 -10.21 6.45
CA ASN A 67 12.69 -9.20 7.20
C ASN A 67 13.61 -8.37 6.30
N TYR A 68 14.14 -8.96 5.22
CA TYR A 68 15.01 -8.27 4.28
C TYR A 68 14.36 -7.03 3.68
N HIS A 69 13.12 -7.13 3.23
CA HIS A 69 12.40 -6.00 2.60
C HIS A 69 12.07 -4.90 3.61
N HIS A 70 11.70 -5.31 4.82
CA HIS A 70 11.40 -4.35 5.89
C HIS A 70 12.65 -3.56 6.27
N GLN A 71 13.78 -4.27 6.49
CA GLN A 71 15.08 -3.66 6.78
C GLN A 71 15.54 -2.76 5.63
N LEU A 72 15.39 -3.20 4.39
CA LEU A 72 15.72 -2.41 3.20
C LEU A 72 15.00 -1.06 3.17
N ALA A 73 13.71 -1.04 3.50
CA ALA A 73 12.93 0.20 3.56
C ALA A 73 13.46 1.16 4.65
N ILE A 74 13.88 0.61 5.78
CA ILE A 74 14.47 1.37 6.90
C ILE A 74 15.84 1.94 6.49
N ASP A 75 16.73 1.12 5.98
CA ASP A 75 18.11 1.51 5.60
C ASP A 75 18.12 2.54 4.47
N ALA A 76 17.22 2.41 3.51
CA ALA A 76 17.04 3.39 2.46
C ALA A 76 16.46 4.71 2.98
N GLY A 77 15.89 4.73 4.18
CA GLY A 77 15.29 5.91 4.80
C GLY A 77 14.00 6.33 4.10
N LEU A 78 13.14 5.35 3.80
CA LEU A 78 11.89 5.58 3.09
C LEU A 78 10.78 6.08 4.02
N SER A 79 9.68 6.53 3.42
CA SER A 79 8.53 7.09 4.14
C SER A 79 7.60 6.03 4.71
N ALA A 80 7.49 4.89 4.02
CA ALA A 80 6.70 3.74 4.44
C ALA A 80 7.14 2.46 3.70
N TYR A 81 6.75 1.31 4.27
CA TYR A 81 6.85 -0.01 3.65
C TYR A 81 5.44 -0.57 3.43
N ALA A 82 5.13 -1.02 2.22
CA ALA A 82 3.83 -1.59 1.85
C ALA A 82 4.00 -3.04 1.41
N ALA A 83 3.25 -3.96 2.02
CA ALA A 83 3.34 -5.38 1.69
C ALA A 83 2.03 -6.13 2.01
N PRO A 84 1.83 -7.34 1.41
CA PRO A 84 0.74 -8.24 1.76
C PRO A 84 0.83 -8.73 3.21
N LEU A 85 -0.29 -9.28 3.69
CA LEU A 85 -0.47 -9.71 5.08
C LEU A 85 0.64 -10.63 5.57
N GLY A 86 1.00 -11.68 4.83
CA GLY A 86 1.99 -12.66 5.26
C GLY A 86 3.39 -12.07 5.46
N LEU A 87 3.82 -11.14 4.58
CA LEU A 87 5.10 -10.45 4.73
C LEU A 87 5.12 -9.56 5.98
N LEU A 88 4.04 -8.81 6.23
CA LEU A 88 3.95 -7.95 7.42
C LEU A 88 3.82 -8.75 8.70
N GLN A 89 3.03 -9.84 8.73
CA GLN A 89 2.90 -10.71 9.90
C GLN A 89 4.24 -11.27 10.34
N THR A 90 5.09 -11.66 9.39
CA THR A 90 6.41 -12.25 9.68
C THR A 90 7.41 -11.19 10.14
N SER A 91 7.38 -9.98 9.58
CA SER A 91 8.45 -8.99 9.79
C SER A 91 8.10 -7.91 10.82
N SER A 92 6.83 -7.50 10.95
CA SER A 92 6.47 -6.29 11.74
C SER A 92 6.90 -6.37 13.21
N GLY A 93 6.89 -7.56 13.82
CA GLY A 93 7.32 -7.75 15.20
C GLY A 93 8.78 -7.38 15.45
N ASN A 94 9.64 -7.54 14.44
CA ASN A 94 11.08 -7.26 14.55
C ASN A 94 11.40 -5.76 14.34
N PHE A 95 10.50 -5.01 13.70
CA PHE A 95 10.75 -3.62 13.28
C PHE A 95 9.72 -2.62 13.79
N ASN A 96 9.08 -2.93 14.92
CA ASN A 96 8.03 -2.10 15.52
C ASN A 96 8.42 -0.62 15.61
N GLY A 97 7.61 0.23 14.98
CA GLY A 97 7.74 1.68 15.09
C GLY A 97 8.90 2.31 14.33
N GLN A 98 9.76 1.53 13.67
CA GLN A 98 10.91 2.05 12.93
C GLN A 98 10.53 2.70 11.60
N ILE A 99 9.49 2.19 10.95
CA ILE A 99 8.93 2.73 9.72
C ILE A 99 7.42 2.51 9.69
N PRO A 100 6.61 3.48 9.22
CA PRO A 100 5.18 3.26 8.97
C PRO A 100 4.97 2.12 7.96
N THR A 101 4.03 1.22 8.26
CA THR A 101 3.64 0.14 7.36
C THR A 101 2.27 0.37 6.75
N ILE A 102 2.06 -0.16 5.55
CA ILE A 102 0.82 -0.14 4.78
C ILE A 102 0.47 -1.58 4.43
N LEU A 103 -0.66 -2.07 4.93
CA LEU A 103 -1.13 -3.40 4.56
C LEU A 103 -1.75 -3.37 3.16
N LYS A 104 -1.14 -4.05 2.19
CA LYS A 104 -1.79 -4.35 0.90
C LYS A 104 -2.89 -5.37 1.14
N ILE A 105 -4.15 -4.92 1.08
CA ILE A 105 -5.30 -5.69 1.59
C ILE A 105 -5.94 -6.58 0.53
N ASN A 106 -5.66 -6.33 -0.76
CA ASN A 106 -6.06 -7.20 -1.85
C ASN A 106 -4.87 -7.61 -2.71
N SER A 107 -4.96 -8.76 -3.36
CA SER A 107 -3.88 -9.33 -4.17
C SER A 107 -4.43 -10.14 -5.34
N SER A 108 -3.69 -10.12 -6.45
CA SER A 108 -3.84 -11.04 -7.58
C SER A 108 -2.72 -12.07 -7.56
N ASN A 109 -2.64 -12.92 -8.57
CA ASN A 109 -1.46 -13.71 -8.87
C ASN A 109 -1.23 -13.79 -10.38
N THR A 110 0.02 -14.03 -10.77
CA THR A 110 0.43 -14.07 -12.20
C THR A 110 -0.07 -15.29 -12.96
N LEU A 111 -0.66 -16.27 -12.30
CA LEU A 111 -1.28 -17.44 -12.92
C LEU A 111 -2.73 -17.18 -13.29
N ALA A 112 -3.34 -16.11 -12.77
CA ALA A 112 -4.69 -15.71 -13.12
C ALA A 112 -4.75 -15.18 -14.55
N THR A 113 -5.79 -15.54 -15.26
CA THR A 113 -6.04 -15.09 -16.65
C THR A 113 -6.84 -13.79 -16.72
N SER A 114 -7.52 -13.42 -15.62
CA SER A 114 -8.27 -12.18 -15.48
C SER A 114 -7.49 -11.13 -14.69
N LEU A 115 -7.72 -9.85 -14.98
CA LEU A 115 -7.24 -8.74 -14.18
C LEU A 115 -8.23 -8.44 -13.07
N ASP A 116 -8.08 -9.19 -11.99
CA ASP A 116 -8.90 -9.14 -10.79
C ASP A 116 -8.02 -9.19 -9.53
N GLN A 117 -8.58 -8.85 -8.40
CA GLN A 117 -7.90 -8.83 -7.10
C GLN A 117 -8.83 -9.46 -6.05
N ALA A 118 -8.31 -10.39 -5.29
CA ALA A 118 -9.03 -10.94 -4.14
C ALA A 118 -8.64 -10.19 -2.86
N VAL A 119 -9.58 -9.97 -1.96
CA VAL A 119 -9.28 -9.46 -0.61
C VAL A 119 -8.55 -10.55 0.16
N THR A 120 -7.33 -10.26 0.58
CA THR A 120 -6.41 -11.22 1.23
C THR A 120 -5.98 -10.79 2.62
N GLY A 121 -6.51 -9.68 3.11
CA GLY A 121 -6.32 -9.19 4.47
C GLY A 121 -7.54 -8.40 4.93
N SER A 122 -7.57 -8.02 6.19
CA SER A 122 -8.66 -7.23 6.78
C SER A 122 -8.14 -5.92 7.40
N VAL A 123 -9.04 -4.98 7.64
CA VAL A 123 -8.73 -3.75 8.39
C VAL A 123 -8.29 -4.09 9.81
N ASP A 124 -8.85 -5.12 10.43
CA ASP A 124 -8.44 -5.59 11.75
C ASP A 124 -7.02 -6.16 11.75
N ASP A 125 -6.60 -6.83 10.68
CA ASP A 125 -5.20 -7.27 10.54
C ASP A 125 -4.26 -6.08 10.48
N ALA A 126 -4.61 -5.04 9.73
CA ALA A 126 -3.81 -3.81 9.67
C ALA A 126 -3.67 -3.15 11.04
N LEU A 127 -4.74 -3.12 11.84
CA LEU A 127 -4.71 -2.57 13.20
C LEU A 127 -3.84 -3.41 14.14
N LYS A 128 -4.00 -4.75 14.12
CA LYS A 128 -3.19 -5.67 14.93
C LYS A 128 -1.70 -5.57 14.62
N LEU A 129 -1.35 -5.31 13.37
CA LEU A 129 0.02 -5.13 12.90
C LEU A 129 0.56 -3.70 13.14
N GLY A 130 -0.26 -2.79 13.67
CA GLY A 130 0.14 -1.40 13.90
C GLY A 130 0.38 -0.61 12.61
N CYS A 131 -0.26 -1.00 11.49
CA CYS A 131 -0.13 -0.31 10.23
C CYS A 131 -0.65 1.14 10.32
N ALA A 132 -0.04 2.04 9.56
CA ALA A 132 -0.50 3.42 9.41
C ALA A 132 -1.61 3.56 8.36
N ALA A 133 -1.69 2.60 7.43
CA ALA A 133 -2.63 2.63 6.32
C ALA A 133 -2.97 1.24 5.82
N ILE A 134 -4.07 1.15 5.06
CA ILE A 134 -4.30 0.06 4.12
C ILE A 134 -4.01 0.54 2.69
N GLY A 135 -3.66 -0.41 1.81
CA GLY A 135 -3.49 -0.18 0.39
C GLY A 135 -4.39 -1.12 -0.41
N PHE A 136 -5.05 -0.60 -1.45
CA PHE A 136 -5.96 -1.35 -2.29
C PHE A 136 -5.65 -1.10 -3.76
N THR A 137 -5.69 -2.15 -4.58
CA THR A 137 -5.43 -2.08 -6.02
C THR A 137 -6.73 -2.20 -6.80
N ILE A 138 -6.92 -1.33 -7.81
CA ILE A 138 -7.99 -1.44 -8.80
C ILE A 138 -7.43 -1.41 -10.21
N TYR A 139 -8.18 -2.02 -11.13
CA TYR A 139 -7.90 -2.01 -12.57
C TYR A 139 -9.08 -1.39 -13.33
N PRO A 140 -9.08 -0.05 -13.56
CA PRO A 140 -10.20 0.65 -14.20
C PRO A 140 -10.63 0.16 -15.58
N GLY A 141 -9.76 -0.57 -16.29
CA GLY A 141 -10.09 -1.18 -17.59
C GLY A 141 -10.48 -2.65 -17.52
N SER A 142 -10.54 -3.25 -16.32
CA SER A 142 -10.98 -4.64 -16.11
C SER A 142 -12.50 -4.78 -16.21
N GLU A 143 -12.96 -5.96 -16.57
CA GLU A 143 -14.39 -6.35 -16.46
C GLU A 143 -14.87 -6.39 -15.00
N HIS A 144 -13.97 -6.56 -14.02
CA HIS A 144 -14.24 -6.54 -12.58
C HIS A 144 -14.10 -5.15 -11.95
N ASN A 145 -13.95 -4.10 -12.75
CA ASN A 145 -13.70 -2.76 -12.24
C ASN A 145 -14.74 -2.26 -11.24
N PHE A 146 -16.03 -2.50 -11.49
CA PHE A 146 -17.09 -2.02 -10.60
C PHE A 146 -17.11 -2.79 -9.27
N ASP A 147 -16.86 -4.10 -9.30
CA ASP A 147 -16.78 -4.92 -8.09
C ASP A 147 -15.60 -4.47 -7.22
N LEU A 148 -14.44 -4.22 -7.85
CA LEU A 148 -13.26 -3.69 -7.17
C LEU A 148 -13.50 -2.30 -6.55
N MET A 149 -14.27 -1.44 -7.22
CA MET A 149 -14.63 -0.12 -6.68
C MET A 149 -15.60 -0.22 -5.50
N GLU A 150 -16.57 -1.13 -5.54
CA GLU A 150 -17.49 -1.37 -4.43
C GLU A 150 -16.78 -1.95 -3.22
N GLU A 151 -15.88 -2.87 -3.43
CA GLU A 151 -15.02 -3.45 -2.39
C GLU A 151 -14.12 -2.39 -1.76
N PHE A 152 -13.46 -1.58 -2.59
CA PHE A 152 -12.66 -0.45 -2.14
C PHE A 152 -13.47 0.53 -1.29
N LYS A 153 -14.69 0.88 -1.72
CA LYS A 153 -15.58 1.76 -0.95
C LYS A 153 -15.82 1.21 0.45
N LYS A 154 -16.17 -0.08 0.59
CA LYS A 154 -16.44 -0.72 1.89
C LYS A 154 -15.22 -0.69 2.79
N LEU A 155 -14.07 -1.16 2.28
CA LEU A 155 -12.84 -1.26 3.05
C LEU A 155 -12.23 0.11 3.39
N SER A 156 -12.32 1.08 2.47
CA SER A 156 -11.84 2.44 2.74
C SER A 156 -12.66 3.15 3.82
N PHE A 157 -13.98 2.95 3.81
CA PHE A 157 -14.84 3.48 4.86
C PHE A 157 -14.47 2.86 6.22
N GLU A 158 -14.41 1.54 6.31
CA GLU A 158 -14.04 0.84 7.53
C GLU A 158 -12.67 1.26 8.08
N ALA A 159 -11.66 1.35 7.20
CA ALA A 159 -10.32 1.75 7.58
C ALA A 159 -10.28 3.18 8.15
N LYS A 160 -10.97 4.10 7.48
CA LYS A 160 -11.05 5.49 7.94
C LYS A 160 -11.77 5.63 9.26
N GLU A 161 -12.89 4.94 9.47
CA GLU A 161 -13.59 4.93 10.77
C GLU A 161 -12.68 4.46 11.90
N LYS A 162 -11.79 3.51 11.63
CA LYS A 162 -10.80 3.00 12.58
C LYS A 162 -9.50 3.82 12.62
N GLY A 163 -9.43 4.95 11.91
CA GLY A 163 -8.32 5.90 11.94
C GLY A 163 -7.12 5.55 11.06
N LEU A 164 -7.24 4.56 10.17
CA LEU A 164 -6.19 4.22 9.20
C LEU A 164 -6.27 5.14 7.97
N ALA A 165 -5.11 5.55 7.45
CA ALA A 165 -5.04 6.18 6.14
C ALA A 165 -5.33 5.14 5.03
N VAL A 166 -5.69 5.61 3.83
CA VAL A 166 -6.01 4.73 2.70
C VAL A 166 -5.18 5.14 1.49
N VAL A 167 -4.55 4.16 0.85
CA VAL A 167 -3.78 4.32 -0.39
C VAL A 167 -4.48 3.52 -1.48
N LEU A 168 -4.87 4.18 -2.57
CA LEU A 168 -5.44 3.54 -3.74
C LEU A 168 -4.39 3.44 -4.85
N TRP A 169 -4.09 2.23 -5.28
CA TRP A 169 -3.31 1.96 -6.47
C TRP A 169 -4.24 1.71 -7.66
N ALA A 170 -4.42 2.71 -8.51
CA ALA A 170 -5.24 2.61 -9.71
C ALA A 170 -4.36 2.43 -10.94
N TYR A 171 -4.36 1.24 -11.51
CA TYR A 171 -3.60 0.95 -12.72
C TYR A 171 -4.54 0.88 -13.92
N ALA A 172 -4.32 1.74 -14.91
CA ALA A 172 -5.06 1.75 -16.18
C ALA A 172 -4.70 0.47 -16.98
N ARG A 173 -5.27 -0.65 -16.57
CA ARG A 173 -5.08 -1.99 -17.16
C ARG A 173 -6.43 -2.64 -17.38
N GLY A 174 -6.50 -3.56 -18.36
CA GLY A 174 -7.67 -4.37 -18.64
C GLY A 174 -7.99 -4.46 -20.13
N SER A 175 -8.79 -5.48 -20.47
CA SER A 175 -9.18 -5.77 -21.87
C SER A 175 -9.94 -4.61 -22.54
N ASN A 176 -10.68 -3.82 -21.77
CA ASN A 176 -11.44 -2.70 -22.30
C ASN A 176 -10.54 -1.55 -22.78
N ILE A 177 -9.38 -1.34 -22.16
CA ILE A 177 -8.39 -0.35 -22.59
C ILE A 177 -7.76 -0.79 -23.92
N SER A 178 -7.28 -2.04 -23.98
CA SER A 178 -6.67 -2.60 -25.17
C SER A 178 -7.63 -2.64 -26.39
N LYS A 179 -8.91 -2.98 -26.16
CA LYS A 179 -9.94 -2.97 -27.20
C LYS A 179 -10.20 -1.60 -27.81
N LYS A 180 -9.99 -0.52 -27.03
CA LYS A 180 -10.12 0.85 -27.52
C LYS A 180 -8.83 1.40 -28.13
N GLY A 181 -7.76 0.61 -28.17
CA GLY A 181 -6.44 1.04 -28.63
C GLY A 181 -5.75 2.04 -27.69
N GLU A 182 -6.25 2.18 -26.47
CA GLU A 182 -5.67 3.05 -25.45
C GLU A 182 -4.58 2.33 -24.66
N THR A 183 -3.66 3.07 -24.08
CA THR A 183 -2.60 2.59 -23.22
C THR A 183 -2.67 3.33 -21.88
N ALA A 184 -2.01 2.81 -20.87
CA ALA A 184 -1.87 3.48 -19.57
C ALA A 184 -1.21 4.88 -19.67
N MET A 185 -0.59 5.22 -20.80
CA MET A 185 0.01 6.52 -21.07
C MET A 185 -1.01 7.54 -21.60
N ASN A 186 -2.17 7.09 -22.07
CA ASN A 186 -3.19 7.94 -22.75
C ASN A 186 -4.38 8.23 -21.83
N ILE A 187 -4.39 7.71 -20.61
CA ILE A 187 -5.52 7.78 -19.67
C ILE A 187 -5.07 8.59 -18.38
#